data_476d4b1c2ff23195f48d0e0c279761de
#
_entry.id   476d4b1c2ff23195f48d0e0c279761de
#
_cell.length_a   1.000
_cell.length_b   1.000
_cell.length_c   1.000
_cell.angle_alpha   90.00
_cell.angle_beta   90.00
_cell.angle_gamma   90.00
#
_symmetry.space_group_name_H-M   'P 1'
#
loop_
_entity.id
_entity.type
_entity.pdbx_description
1 polymer ?
#
loop_
_entity_poly.entity_id
_entity_poly.type
_entity_poly.pdbx_seq_one_letter_code
_entity_poly.pdbx_strand_id
1 'polypeptide(L)'
;MQKFLISISISLFYLLALPMQAQSLLPDTLGAKVRYEATIEMKSGYLSGICVMIKNEKDIKGCLFNEFGISALDFTYFPDRKKIKLDGVIKMLNKWYIKKVLKKNLLQLMDNLQQGICTYHDEKYKINYNFLLLRDATEK
;
A
#
# COMPACT_ATOMS: atom_id res chain seq x y z
N MET A 1 -43.20 6.58 27.37
CA MET A 1 -42.12 7.55 27.32
C MET A 1 -40.72 6.94 27.48
N GLN A 2 -40.51 6.07 28.44
CA GLN A 2 -39.18 5.42 28.60
C GLN A 2 -38.77 4.58 27.39
N LYS A 3 -39.71 3.88 26.79
CA LYS A 3 -39.41 3.07 25.58
C LYS A 3 -39.02 3.95 24.40
N PHE A 4 -39.59 5.11 24.28
CA PHE A 4 -39.28 6.06 23.22
C PHE A 4 -37.88 6.64 23.39
N LEU A 5 -37.48 6.99 24.61
CA LEU A 5 -36.16 7.52 24.93
C LEU A 5 -35.06 6.46 24.68
N ILE A 6 -35.33 5.22 25.07
CA ILE A 6 -34.40 4.11 24.83
C ILE A 6 -34.20 3.91 23.33
N SER A 7 -35.26 3.98 22.54
CA SER A 7 -35.20 3.84 21.10
C SER A 7 -34.32 4.91 20.44
N ILE A 8 -34.48 6.15 20.87
CA ILE A 8 -33.66 7.26 20.37
C ILE A 8 -32.19 7.07 20.74
N SER A 9 -31.93 6.63 21.97
CA SER A 9 -30.57 6.39 22.46
C SER A 9 -29.87 5.28 21.65
N ILE A 10 -30.57 4.20 21.36
CA ILE A 10 -30.05 3.09 20.56
C ILE A 10 -29.77 3.57 19.14
N SER A 11 -30.66 4.36 18.57
CA SER A 11 -30.46 4.89 17.21
C SER A 11 -29.23 5.78 17.13
N LEU A 12 -29.05 6.64 18.12
CA LEU A 12 -27.88 7.52 18.20
C LEU A 12 -26.59 6.71 18.36
N PHE A 13 -26.62 5.67 19.17
CA PHE A 13 -25.49 4.76 19.36
C PHE A 13 -25.12 4.06 18.05
N TYR A 14 -26.10 3.66 17.26
CA TYR A 14 -25.88 3.05 15.95
C TYR A 14 -25.16 3.99 15.00
N LEU A 15 -25.54 5.26 14.98
CA LEU A 15 -24.86 6.27 14.17
C LEU A 15 -23.40 6.44 14.57
N LEU A 16 -23.13 6.42 15.87
CA LEU A 16 -21.76 6.55 16.38
C LEU A 16 -20.92 5.29 16.15
N ALA A 17 -21.58 4.14 16.05
CA ALA A 17 -20.91 2.85 15.84
C ALA A 17 -20.66 2.52 14.38
N LEU A 18 -21.13 3.35 13.43
CA LEU A 18 -20.83 3.11 12.01
C LEU A 18 -19.32 3.16 11.80
N PRO A 19 -18.75 2.11 11.13
CA PRO A 19 -17.33 2.11 10.91
C PRO A 19 -16.92 3.28 10.02
N MET A 20 -15.99 4.07 10.50
CA MET A 20 -15.36 5.08 9.67
C MET A 20 -14.50 4.34 8.64
N GLN A 21 -14.77 4.58 7.36
CA GLN A 21 -13.93 4.01 6.32
C GLN A 21 -12.52 4.58 6.46
N ALA A 22 -11.55 3.70 6.55
CA ALA A 22 -10.16 4.11 6.57
C ALA A 22 -9.82 4.80 5.25
N GLN A 23 -9.12 5.92 5.34
CA GLN A 23 -8.72 6.68 4.18
C GLN A 23 -7.69 5.89 3.38
N SER A 24 -7.82 5.90 2.05
CA SER A 24 -6.83 5.28 1.17
C SER A 24 -5.46 5.90 1.37
N LEU A 25 -4.43 5.06 1.40
CA LEU A 25 -3.04 5.49 1.52
C LEU A 25 -2.38 5.64 0.16
N LEU A 26 -3.09 5.34 -0.94
CA LEU A 26 -2.58 5.51 -2.29
C LEU A 26 -2.78 6.95 -2.78
N PRO A 27 -1.92 7.44 -3.70
CA PRO A 27 -2.19 8.72 -4.34
C PRO A 27 -3.45 8.60 -5.19
N ASP A 28 -4.38 9.54 -5.04
CA ASP A 28 -5.69 9.49 -5.70
C ASP A 28 -5.92 10.63 -6.69
N THR A 29 -5.13 11.68 -6.61
CA THR A 29 -5.25 12.85 -7.49
C THR A 29 -4.17 12.80 -8.56
N LEU A 30 -4.53 13.11 -9.81
CA LEU A 30 -3.58 13.14 -10.92
C LEU A 30 -2.36 13.99 -10.57
N GLY A 31 -1.17 13.41 -10.72
CA GLY A 31 0.09 14.06 -10.38
C GLY A 31 0.47 14.00 -8.91
N ALA A 32 -0.40 13.50 -8.05
CA ALA A 32 -0.08 13.38 -6.63
C ALA A 32 1.05 12.39 -6.40
N LYS A 33 1.98 12.78 -5.54
CA LYS A 33 3.15 11.97 -5.16
C LYS A 33 3.04 11.64 -3.69
N VAL A 34 3.18 10.36 -3.36
CA VAL A 34 3.14 9.88 -1.98
C VAL A 34 4.40 9.08 -1.71
N ARG A 35 4.97 9.28 -0.51
CA ARG A 35 6.18 8.58 -0.07
C ARG A 35 5.86 7.65 1.08
N TYR A 36 6.52 6.50 1.08
CA TYR A 36 6.39 5.50 2.12
C TYR A 36 7.76 5.08 2.61
N GLU A 37 7.87 4.84 3.90
CA GLU A 37 8.99 4.07 4.44
C GLU A 37 8.65 2.60 4.20
N ALA A 38 9.37 1.97 3.28
CA ALA A 38 9.02 0.65 2.79
C ALA A 38 10.02 -0.40 3.27
N THR A 39 9.50 -1.52 3.74
CA THR A 39 10.30 -2.67 4.13
C THR A 39 9.68 -3.92 3.54
N ILE A 40 10.51 -4.75 2.91
CA ILE A 40 10.11 -6.07 2.42
C ILE A 40 11.06 -7.08 3.05
N GLU A 41 10.54 -7.91 3.95
CA GLU A 41 11.31 -8.93 4.66
C GLU A 41 11.08 -10.30 4.04
N MET A 42 12.16 -10.97 3.69
CA MET A 42 12.16 -12.32 3.12
C MET A 42 13.09 -13.21 3.94
N LYS A 43 12.98 -14.53 3.77
CA LYS A 43 13.88 -15.47 4.46
C LYS A 43 15.35 -15.21 4.13
N SER A 44 15.63 -14.80 2.89
CA SER A 44 16.99 -14.58 2.41
C SER A 44 17.52 -13.18 2.68
N GLY A 45 16.75 -12.31 3.30
CA GLY A 45 17.16 -10.95 3.58
C GLY A 45 15.99 -9.98 3.56
N TYR A 46 16.30 -8.69 3.57
CA TYR A 46 15.27 -7.68 3.53
C TYR A 46 15.69 -6.49 2.64
N LEU A 47 14.68 -5.83 2.11
CA LEU A 47 14.82 -4.56 1.41
C LEU A 47 14.19 -3.48 2.26
N SER A 48 14.90 -2.37 2.42
CA SER A 48 14.41 -1.22 3.17
C SER A 48 14.76 0.04 2.41
N GLY A 49 13.85 1.00 2.41
CA GLY A 49 14.07 2.26 1.71
C GLY A 49 12.82 3.10 1.63
N ILE A 50 12.83 4.01 0.67
CA ILE A 50 11.70 4.92 0.43
C ILE A 50 11.03 4.50 -0.88
N CYS A 51 9.74 4.26 -0.81
CA CYS A 51 8.92 4.03 -1.99
C CYS A 51 8.17 5.31 -2.34
N VAL A 52 8.32 5.75 -3.58
CA VAL A 52 7.60 6.91 -4.10
C VAL A 52 6.58 6.40 -5.09
N MET A 53 5.32 6.78 -4.89
CA MET A 53 4.25 6.46 -5.82
C MET A 53 3.66 7.73 -6.40
N ILE A 54 3.45 7.74 -7.72
CA ILE A 54 2.91 8.89 -8.44
C ILE A 54 1.67 8.44 -9.20
N LYS A 55 0.57 9.16 -9.00
CA LYS A 55 -0.69 8.92 -9.70
C LYS A 55 -0.64 9.51 -11.10
N ASN A 56 -0.76 8.67 -12.11
CA ASN A 56 -0.94 9.08 -13.50
C ASN A 56 -2.40 8.89 -13.91
N GLU A 57 -2.72 9.24 -15.14
CA GLU A 57 -4.09 9.21 -15.64
C GLU A 57 -4.73 7.81 -15.51
N LYS A 58 -3.98 6.76 -15.87
CA LYS A 58 -4.50 5.38 -15.87
C LYS A 58 -3.78 4.44 -14.92
N ASP A 59 -2.71 4.89 -14.30
CA ASP A 59 -1.90 4.00 -13.47
C ASP A 59 -1.26 4.75 -12.31
N ILE A 60 -0.63 3.98 -11.44
CA ILE A 60 0.21 4.51 -10.35
C ILE A 60 1.59 3.89 -10.54
N LYS A 61 2.60 4.72 -10.71
CA LYS A 61 3.98 4.26 -10.80
C LYS A 61 4.65 4.34 -9.45
N GLY A 62 5.29 3.23 -9.06
CA GLY A 62 6.02 3.14 -7.81
C GLY A 62 7.48 2.83 -8.05
N CYS A 63 8.33 3.43 -7.23
CA CYS A 63 9.75 3.18 -7.24
C CYS A 63 10.27 3.08 -5.81
N LEU A 64 10.89 1.96 -5.48
CA LEU A 64 11.50 1.74 -4.18
C LEU A 64 12.99 2.01 -4.29
N PHE A 65 13.47 3.02 -3.59
CA PHE A 65 14.89 3.37 -3.51
C PHE A 65 15.47 2.84 -2.21
N ASN A 66 16.61 2.14 -2.29
CA ASN A 66 17.30 1.70 -1.09
C ASN A 66 18.02 2.87 -0.41
N GLU A 67 18.69 2.61 0.70
CA GLU A 67 19.39 3.64 1.49
C GLU A 67 20.50 4.34 0.71
N PHE A 68 20.99 3.74 -0.36
CA PHE A 68 22.02 4.34 -1.24
C PHE A 68 21.43 5.12 -2.40
N GLY A 69 20.10 5.27 -2.46
CA GLY A 69 19.42 5.95 -3.55
C GLY A 69 19.33 5.16 -4.83
N ILE A 70 19.61 3.87 -4.78
CA ILE A 70 19.52 2.99 -5.95
C ILE A 70 18.11 2.42 -6.03
N SER A 71 17.52 2.45 -7.22
CA SER A 71 16.22 1.85 -7.44
C SER A 71 16.31 0.33 -7.31
N ALA A 72 15.64 -0.20 -6.30
CA ALA A 72 15.60 -1.64 -6.03
C ALA A 72 14.43 -2.31 -6.73
N LEU A 73 13.34 -1.58 -6.93
CA LEU A 73 12.10 -2.12 -7.48
C LEU A 73 11.30 -1.01 -8.12
N ASP A 74 11.01 -1.15 -9.40
CA ASP A 74 10.12 -0.25 -10.13
C ASP A 74 8.90 -1.03 -10.59
N PHE A 75 7.73 -0.48 -10.36
CA PHE A 75 6.49 -1.14 -10.75
C PHE A 75 5.43 -0.14 -11.19
N THR A 76 4.47 -0.65 -11.96
CA THR A 76 3.29 0.10 -12.38
C THR A 76 2.05 -0.66 -11.94
N TYR A 77 1.16 0.03 -11.24
CA TYR A 77 -0.12 -0.52 -10.80
C TYR A 77 -1.23 0.06 -11.66
N PHE A 78 -2.05 -0.83 -12.24
CA PHE A 78 -3.22 -0.45 -13.04
C PHE A 78 -4.48 -0.76 -12.23
N PRO A 79 -5.06 0.26 -11.55
CA PRO A 79 -6.22 0.02 -10.67
C PRO A 79 -7.43 -0.57 -11.40
N ASP A 80 -7.70 -0.10 -12.61
CA ASP A 80 -8.87 -0.53 -13.38
C ASP A 80 -8.80 -1.99 -13.78
N ARG A 81 -7.59 -2.47 -14.07
CA ARG A 81 -7.37 -3.86 -14.48
C ARG A 81 -6.90 -4.75 -13.35
N LYS A 82 -6.68 -4.20 -12.18
CA LYS A 82 -6.11 -4.89 -11.02
C LYS A 82 -4.87 -5.69 -11.41
N LYS A 83 -3.91 -4.99 -11.97
CA LYS A 83 -2.70 -5.60 -12.50
C LYS A 83 -1.47 -4.83 -12.05
N ILE A 84 -0.39 -5.58 -11.77
CA ILE A 84 0.93 -5.04 -11.48
C ILE A 84 1.88 -5.44 -12.60
N LYS A 85 2.67 -4.48 -13.07
CA LYS A 85 3.76 -4.71 -13.99
C LYS A 85 5.07 -4.35 -13.28
N LEU A 86 6.04 -5.27 -13.28
CA LEU A 86 7.36 -4.97 -12.77
C LEU A 86 8.20 -4.39 -13.89
N ASP A 87 8.60 -3.13 -13.73
CA ASP A 87 9.36 -2.39 -14.74
C ASP A 87 10.87 -2.60 -14.58
N GLY A 88 11.30 -2.82 -13.35
CA GLY A 88 12.70 -3.09 -13.06
C GLY A 88 12.88 -3.64 -11.66
N VAL A 89 13.86 -4.51 -11.49
CA VAL A 89 14.22 -5.07 -10.19
C VAL A 89 15.74 -5.21 -10.13
N ILE A 90 16.29 -5.08 -8.92
CA ILE A 90 17.71 -5.35 -8.70
C ILE A 90 18.01 -6.82 -8.94
N LYS A 91 19.29 -7.12 -9.18
CA LYS A 91 19.75 -8.46 -9.53
C LYS A 91 19.28 -9.52 -8.53
N MET A 92 19.29 -9.24 -7.25
CA MET A 92 18.85 -10.16 -6.20
C MET A 92 17.41 -10.62 -6.39
N LEU A 93 16.55 -9.75 -6.93
CA LEU A 93 15.12 -10.03 -7.14
C LEU A 93 14.82 -10.48 -8.57
N ASN A 94 15.80 -10.45 -9.46
CA ASN A 94 15.58 -10.68 -10.90
C ASN A 94 15.60 -12.18 -11.22
N LYS A 95 14.70 -12.92 -10.58
CA LYS A 95 14.46 -14.34 -10.85
C LYS A 95 12.99 -14.51 -11.15
N TRP A 96 12.65 -15.32 -12.15
CA TRP A 96 11.26 -15.42 -12.61
C TRP A 96 10.28 -15.81 -11.49
N TYR A 97 10.68 -16.72 -10.61
CA TYR A 97 9.82 -17.16 -9.51
C TYR A 97 9.65 -16.07 -8.43
N ILE A 98 10.70 -15.29 -8.19
CA ILE A 98 10.61 -14.15 -7.25
C ILE A 98 9.73 -13.05 -7.84
N LYS A 99 9.93 -12.71 -9.11
CA LYS A 99 9.12 -11.68 -9.78
C LYS A 99 7.63 -12.06 -9.79
N LYS A 100 7.32 -13.33 -10.01
CA LYS A 100 5.94 -13.82 -10.00
C LYS A 100 5.29 -13.60 -8.64
N VAL A 101 5.99 -13.94 -7.55
CA VAL A 101 5.49 -13.75 -6.19
C VAL A 101 5.36 -12.26 -5.86
N LEU A 102 6.35 -11.46 -6.22
CA LEU A 102 6.32 -10.01 -5.99
C LEU A 102 5.13 -9.35 -6.68
N LYS A 103 4.87 -9.70 -7.92
CA LYS A 103 3.71 -9.16 -8.65
C LYS A 103 2.40 -9.44 -7.92
N LYS A 104 2.21 -10.68 -7.50
CA LYS A 104 1.02 -11.11 -6.78
C LYS A 104 0.90 -10.37 -5.44
N ASN A 105 1.99 -10.29 -4.70
CA ASN A 105 2.01 -9.67 -3.38
C ASN A 105 1.82 -8.16 -3.46
N LEU A 106 2.44 -7.51 -4.44
CA LEU A 106 2.28 -6.07 -4.63
C LEU A 106 0.84 -5.72 -4.98
N LEU A 107 0.18 -6.55 -5.79
CA LEU A 107 -1.22 -6.34 -6.11
C LEU A 107 -2.08 -6.38 -4.84
N GLN A 108 -1.84 -7.36 -3.97
CA GLN A 108 -2.56 -7.47 -2.71
C GLN A 108 -2.22 -6.30 -1.78
N LEU A 109 -0.96 -5.86 -1.76
CA LEU A 109 -0.54 -4.71 -0.98
C LEU A 109 -1.23 -3.43 -1.45
N MET A 110 -1.38 -3.25 -2.77
CA MET A 110 -2.11 -2.09 -3.32
C MET A 110 -3.55 -2.09 -2.85
N ASP A 111 -4.22 -3.26 -2.86
CA ASP A 111 -5.57 -3.39 -2.32
C ASP A 111 -5.63 -2.99 -0.84
N ASN A 112 -4.66 -3.46 -0.05
CA ASN A 112 -4.58 -3.13 1.37
C ASN A 112 -4.37 -1.63 1.58
N LEU A 113 -3.44 -1.03 0.85
CA LEU A 113 -3.18 0.41 0.94
C LEU A 113 -4.42 1.23 0.58
N GLN A 114 -5.19 0.78 -0.40
CA GLN A 114 -6.44 1.44 -0.76
C GLN A 114 -7.45 1.41 0.39
N GLN A 115 -7.41 0.39 1.21
CA GLN A 115 -8.26 0.24 2.39
C GLN A 115 -7.67 0.87 3.65
N GLY A 116 -6.53 1.52 3.55
CA GLY A 116 -5.86 2.14 4.69
C GLY A 116 -4.98 1.20 5.49
N ILE A 117 -4.65 0.03 4.93
CA ILE A 117 -3.80 -0.98 5.57
C ILE A 117 -2.42 -0.92 4.94
N CYS A 118 -1.38 -0.67 5.73
CA CYS A 118 -0.03 -0.45 5.22
C CYS A 118 0.83 -1.72 5.18
N THR A 119 0.26 -2.88 5.50
CA THR A 119 1.01 -4.13 5.59
C THR A 119 0.36 -5.23 4.78
N TYR A 120 1.17 -6.20 4.37
CA TYR A 120 0.71 -7.46 3.81
C TYR A 120 1.70 -8.55 4.15
N HIS A 121 1.21 -9.71 4.51
CA HIS A 121 2.01 -10.89 4.84
C HIS A 121 1.66 -12.04 3.90
N ASP A 122 2.66 -12.56 3.19
CA ASP A 122 2.52 -13.77 2.38
C ASP A 122 2.86 -14.98 3.24
N GLU A 123 1.85 -15.75 3.60
CA GLU A 123 1.99 -16.94 4.45
C GLU A 123 2.82 -18.04 3.80
N LYS A 124 2.65 -18.22 2.50
CA LYS A 124 3.30 -19.31 1.78
C LYS A 124 4.80 -19.12 1.66
N TYR A 125 5.22 -17.91 1.31
CA TYR A 125 6.63 -17.60 1.09
C TYR A 125 7.27 -16.84 2.23
N LYS A 126 6.49 -16.54 3.28
CA LYS A 126 6.96 -15.84 4.49
C LYS A 126 7.60 -14.49 4.15
N ILE A 127 6.89 -13.69 3.38
CA ILE A 127 7.33 -12.36 3.00
C ILE A 127 6.44 -11.33 3.68
N ASN A 128 7.06 -10.40 4.39
CA ASN A 128 6.35 -9.32 5.07
C ASN A 128 6.59 -8.00 4.33
N TYR A 129 5.49 -7.29 4.05
CA TYR A 129 5.52 -5.96 3.43
C TYR A 129 5.00 -4.95 4.44
N ASN A 130 5.73 -3.85 4.60
CA ASN A 130 5.30 -2.73 5.42
C ASN A 130 5.61 -1.43 4.68
N PHE A 131 4.57 -0.71 4.29
CA PHE A 131 4.68 0.56 3.57
C PHE A 131 4.06 1.65 4.43
N LEU A 132 4.87 2.21 5.32
CA LEU A 132 4.41 3.24 6.24
C LEU A 132 4.40 4.59 5.56
N LEU A 133 3.23 5.22 5.51
CA LEU A 133 3.07 6.53 4.89
C LEU A 133 3.91 7.57 5.60
N LEU A 134 4.75 8.26 4.82
CA LEU A 134 5.55 9.36 5.33
C LEU A 134 4.81 10.67 5.09
N ARG A 135 4.68 11.45 6.15
CA ARG A 135 4.16 12.81 6.05
C ARG A 135 5.33 13.76 6.15
N ASP A 136 5.58 14.43 5.04
CA ASP A 136 6.62 15.43 5.00
C ASP A 136 6.15 16.66 5.76
N ALA A 137 7.00 17.19 6.65
CA ALA A 137 6.68 18.38 7.43
C ALA A 137 6.43 19.61 6.55
N THR A 138 6.93 19.60 5.32
CA THR A 138 6.73 20.67 4.34
C THR A 138 5.44 20.57 3.56
N GLU A 139 4.76 19.44 3.65
CA GLU A 139 3.45 19.24 2.99
C GLU A 139 2.35 19.78 3.87
N LYS A 140 1.84 20.89 3.50
CA LYS A 140 0.70 21.51 4.19
C LYS A 140 -0.46 21.72 3.26
#